data_508599cdb5a2c5e34f0344c511975811
#
_entry.id   508599cdb5a2c5e34f0344c511975811
#
_cell.length_a   1.000
_cell.length_b   1.000
_cell.length_c   1.000
_cell.angle_alpha   90.00
_cell.angle_beta   90.00
_cell.angle_gamma   90.00
#
_symmetry.space_group_name_H-M   'P 1'
#
loop_
_entity.id
_entity.type
_entity.pdbx_description
1 polymer ?
#
loop_
_entity_poly.entity_id
_entity_poly.type
_entity_poly.pdbx_seq_one_letter_code
_entity_poly.pdbx_strand_id
1 'polypeptide(L)'
;RSHAMSITAKELAKQLNLSEAAISMALNNKPGVSTFTRKRVLEAAASAGYDFSRISNTNEAPASNGTLYFVIYRKNGAVVPNSPVYTHTEHGVLVQDVPFFSQLSEGIDLGCRHCHYYLNISYIYENDDIEALLSEWKRLGAKGILLLGTEMEEHDIKPFTRCGLPVVLIDNYFEALNLDCVTINNLQGAYLATDYLIKQTHAQPGYLHSAYSITGFEERADGFYKAIRKNGMSTSRSVVHHLSPSVDGAYCDMKAVIKSGDELVRCYFA
;
A
#
# COMPACT_ATOMS: atom_id res chain seq x y z
N ARG A 1 17.90 43.33 35.96
CA ARG A 1 17.34 42.18 35.19
C ARG A 1 17.98 40.92 35.76
N SER A 2 17.25 40.18 36.59
CA SER A 2 17.70 38.94 37.20
C SER A 2 17.82 37.85 36.10
N HIS A 3 19.02 37.32 35.90
CA HIS A 3 19.22 36.11 35.13
C HIS A 3 18.62 34.96 35.93
N ALA A 4 17.45 34.47 35.50
CA ALA A 4 16.93 33.22 36.01
C ALA A 4 17.94 32.13 35.58
N MET A 5 18.58 31.44 36.52
CA MET A 5 19.46 30.32 36.25
C MET A 5 18.61 29.21 35.61
N SER A 6 18.88 28.87 34.36
CA SER A 6 18.25 27.71 33.70
C SER A 6 18.74 26.41 34.33
N ILE A 7 17.82 25.49 34.62
CA ILE A 7 18.16 24.19 35.21
C ILE A 7 19.05 23.38 34.24
N THR A 8 20.00 22.64 34.78
CA THR A 8 20.89 21.78 34.02
C THR A 8 20.32 20.36 33.89
N ALA A 9 20.77 19.57 32.87
CA ALA A 9 20.38 18.17 32.72
C ALA A 9 20.71 17.31 33.96
N LYS A 10 21.78 17.66 34.68
CA LYS A 10 22.19 16.99 35.92
C LYS A 10 21.23 17.29 37.10
N GLU A 11 20.74 18.50 37.18
CA GLU A 11 19.73 18.86 38.17
C GLU A 11 18.37 18.24 37.87
N LEU A 12 17.97 18.20 36.61
CA LEU A 12 16.79 17.46 36.14
C LEU A 12 16.89 15.94 36.47
N ALA A 13 18.06 15.34 36.32
CA ALA A 13 18.31 13.95 36.69
C ALA A 13 18.03 13.70 38.17
N LYS A 14 18.55 14.58 39.04
CA LYS A 14 18.29 14.51 40.48
C LYS A 14 16.82 14.71 40.82
N GLN A 15 16.20 15.72 40.23
CA GLN A 15 14.78 16.06 40.48
C GLN A 15 13.82 14.94 40.10
N LEU A 16 14.10 14.24 39.01
CA LEU A 16 13.26 13.16 38.48
C LEU A 16 13.64 11.76 38.95
N ASN A 17 14.72 11.66 39.73
CA ASN A 17 15.34 10.40 40.14
C ASN A 17 15.64 9.45 38.94
N LEU A 18 16.28 10.01 37.93
CA LEU A 18 16.69 9.33 36.72
C LEU A 18 18.21 9.49 36.51
N SER A 19 18.80 8.60 35.72
CA SER A 19 20.20 8.75 35.31
C SER A 19 20.38 9.92 34.33
N GLU A 20 21.56 10.57 34.34
CA GLU A 20 21.89 11.62 33.38
C GLU A 20 21.79 11.12 31.93
N ALA A 21 22.12 9.85 31.70
CA ALA A 21 21.96 9.19 30.40
C ALA A 21 20.48 9.09 29.97
N ALA A 22 19.57 8.76 30.90
CA ALA A 22 18.14 8.71 30.61
C ALA A 22 17.57 10.10 30.30
N ILE A 23 18.00 11.15 31.04
CA ILE A 23 17.64 12.53 30.74
C ILE A 23 18.14 12.95 29.35
N SER A 24 19.42 12.67 29.04
CA SER A 24 20.00 12.96 27.74
C SER A 24 19.24 12.25 26.60
N MET A 25 18.92 10.95 26.76
CA MET A 25 18.13 10.21 25.78
C MET A 25 16.72 10.77 25.61
N ALA A 26 16.08 11.18 26.72
CA ALA A 26 14.74 11.76 26.66
C ALA A 26 14.74 13.12 25.97
N LEU A 27 15.66 14.01 26.33
CA LEU A 27 15.78 15.36 25.77
C LEU A 27 16.16 15.33 24.29
N ASN A 28 17.07 14.44 23.89
CA ASN A 28 17.57 14.33 22.51
C ASN A 28 16.79 13.32 21.64
N ASN A 29 15.61 12.94 22.07
CA ASN A 29 14.73 12.00 21.36
C ASN A 29 15.40 10.68 20.94
N LYS A 30 16.40 10.18 21.70
CA LYS A 30 17.09 8.92 21.43
C LYS A 30 16.30 7.71 21.94
N PRO A 31 16.43 6.53 21.32
CA PRO A 31 15.86 5.29 21.86
C PRO A 31 16.49 4.94 23.21
N GLY A 32 15.79 4.11 24.01
CA GLY A 32 16.30 3.66 25.32
C GLY A 32 15.53 4.20 26.52
N VAL A 33 14.54 5.06 26.31
CA VAL A 33 13.59 5.51 27.35
C VAL A 33 12.15 5.32 26.86
N SER A 34 11.25 4.96 27.80
CA SER A 34 9.82 4.80 27.46
C SER A 34 9.20 6.15 27.07
N THR A 35 8.10 6.10 26.31
CA THR A 35 7.31 7.28 25.93
C THR A 35 6.81 8.05 27.16
N PHE A 36 6.43 7.32 28.20
CA PHE A 36 6.01 7.90 29.50
C PHE A 36 7.17 8.67 30.17
N THR A 37 8.35 8.05 30.26
CA THR A 37 9.54 8.67 30.84
C THR A 37 9.95 9.92 30.05
N ARG A 38 9.91 9.83 28.71
CA ARG A 38 10.23 10.95 27.83
C ARG A 38 9.29 12.13 28.06
N LYS A 39 7.98 11.89 28.08
CA LYS A 39 6.97 12.92 28.32
C LYS A 39 7.20 13.62 29.69
N ARG A 40 7.43 12.83 30.74
CA ARG A 40 7.70 13.34 32.09
C ARG A 40 8.95 14.21 32.17
N VAL A 41 10.02 13.83 31.47
CA VAL A 41 11.28 14.62 31.39
C VAL A 41 11.06 15.93 30.64
N LEU A 42 10.37 15.92 29.50
CA LEU A 42 10.12 17.12 28.70
C LEU A 42 9.23 18.12 29.44
N GLU A 43 8.19 17.64 30.13
CA GLU A 43 7.31 18.48 30.95
C GLU A 43 8.06 19.12 32.14
N ALA A 44 8.89 18.35 32.83
CA ALA A 44 9.72 18.86 33.91
C ALA A 44 10.77 19.86 33.42
N ALA A 45 11.41 19.59 32.30
CA ALA A 45 12.38 20.50 31.67
C ALA A 45 11.74 21.84 31.28
N ALA A 46 10.56 21.81 30.66
CA ALA A 46 9.81 23.00 30.28
C ALA A 46 9.38 23.82 31.52
N SER A 47 8.86 23.14 32.55
CA SER A 47 8.42 23.79 33.78
C SER A 47 9.56 24.42 34.60
N ALA A 48 10.76 23.83 34.53
CA ALA A 48 11.94 24.29 35.25
C ALA A 48 12.81 25.30 34.45
N GLY A 49 12.35 25.75 33.29
CA GLY A 49 13.07 26.72 32.46
C GLY A 49 14.36 26.16 31.84
N TYR A 50 14.39 24.87 31.49
CA TYR A 50 15.55 24.28 30.82
C TYR A 50 15.79 24.98 29.48
N ASP A 51 17.03 25.32 29.23
CA ASP A 51 17.44 25.91 27.96
C ASP A 51 17.55 24.84 26.88
N PHE A 52 16.48 24.65 26.11
CA PHE A 52 16.42 23.69 25.02
C PHE A 52 17.37 24.03 23.86
N SER A 53 17.95 25.24 23.79
CA SER A 53 18.96 25.55 22.77
C SER A 53 20.27 24.78 23.00
N ARG A 54 20.47 24.25 24.20
CA ARG A 54 21.61 23.39 24.58
C ARG A 54 21.41 21.94 24.20
N ILE A 55 20.23 21.54 23.80
CA ILE A 55 20.03 20.24 23.16
C ILE A 55 20.77 20.36 21.85
N SER A 56 21.87 19.62 21.74
CA SER A 56 22.57 19.49 20.47
C SER A 56 21.53 19.04 19.45
N ASN A 57 21.14 19.89 18.53
CA ASN A 57 20.41 19.55 17.31
C ASN A 57 21.34 18.70 16.40
N THR A 58 22.00 17.68 16.99
CA THR A 58 22.64 16.59 16.26
C THR A 58 21.63 15.56 15.79
N ASN A 59 20.35 15.90 15.83
CA ASN A 59 19.35 15.41 14.90
C ASN A 59 19.13 16.48 13.83
N GLU A 60 20.15 16.84 13.09
CA GLU A 60 19.91 17.01 11.67
C GLU A 60 19.26 15.70 11.27
N ALA A 61 17.96 15.74 10.99
CA ALA A 61 17.30 14.62 10.31
C ALA A 61 18.24 14.27 9.16
N PRO A 62 18.66 13.02 9.02
CA PRO A 62 19.66 12.67 8.01
C PRO A 62 19.24 13.32 6.72
N ALA A 63 20.17 14.00 6.05
CA ALA A 63 19.86 14.81 4.87
C ALA A 63 19.01 13.94 3.94
N SER A 64 17.84 14.44 3.55
CA SER A 64 16.93 13.66 2.71
C SER A 64 17.64 13.31 1.40
N ASN A 65 17.51 12.06 0.99
CA ASN A 65 18.00 11.59 -0.31
C ASN A 65 17.21 12.16 -1.50
N GLY A 66 16.15 12.92 -1.22
CA GLY A 66 15.29 13.57 -2.19
C GLY A 66 13.86 13.09 -2.10
N THR A 67 13.09 13.29 -3.18
CA THR A 67 11.67 12.93 -3.24
C THR A 67 11.45 11.79 -4.22
N LEU A 68 10.75 10.75 -3.77
CA LEU A 68 10.15 9.71 -4.61
C LEU A 68 8.68 10.03 -4.85
N TYR A 69 8.20 9.70 -6.03
CA TYR A 69 6.81 9.85 -6.40
C TYR A 69 6.12 8.48 -6.37
N PHE A 70 5.12 8.31 -5.53
CA PHE A 70 4.20 7.19 -5.64
C PHE A 70 3.05 7.61 -6.53
N VAL A 71 3.01 7.05 -7.71
CA VAL A 71 2.07 7.40 -8.77
C VAL A 71 1.03 6.30 -8.88
N ILE A 72 -0.23 6.66 -8.74
CA ILE A 72 -1.37 5.74 -8.82
C ILE A 72 -2.08 6.00 -10.15
N TYR A 73 -1.95 5.04 -11.09
CA TYR A 73 -2.66 5.09 -12.37
C TYR A 73 -4.09 4.62 -12.21
N ARG A 74 -5.02 5.34 -12.80
CA ARG A 74 -6.45 5.06 -12.79
C ARG A 74 -7.03 5.05 -14.19
N LYS A 75 -7.71 3.95 -14.50
CA LYS A 75 -8.43 3.76 -15.76
C LYS A 75 -9.87 3.37 -15.40
N ASN A 76 -10.82 4.22 -15.71
CA ASN A 76 -12.25 4.01 -15.47
C ASN A 76 -12.68 3.81 -14.00
N GLY A 77 -11.77 3.71 -13.04
CA GLY A 77 -12.08 3.44 -11.63
C GLY A 77 -12.66 2.05 -11.36
N ALA A 78 -12.46 1.11 -12.29
CA ALA A 78 -13.03 -0.23 -12.20
C ALA A 78 -12.38 -1.08 -11.11
N VAL A 79 -11.05 -1.05 -11.01
CA VAL A 79 -10.28 -1.81 -10.02
C VAL A 79 -9.62 -0.88 -9.01
N VAL A 80 -9.02 0.21 -9.47
CA VAL A 80 -8.46 1.26 -8.62
C VAL A 80 -9.51 2.36 -8.43
N PRO A 81 -10.22 2.44 -7.29
CA PRO A 81 -11.34 3.35 -7.11
C PRO A 81 -10.93 4.83 -7.27
N ASN A 82 -11.76 5.61 -7.95
CA ASN A 82 -11.54 7.04 -8.16
C ASN A 82 -11.74 7.88 -6.89
N SER A 83 -12.47 7.35 -5.91
CA SER A 83 -12.73 8.00 -4.63
C SER A 83 -12.97 6.95 -3.54
N PRO A 84 -12.88 7.33 -2.26
CA PRO A 84 -13.29 6.44 -1.18
C PRO A 84 -14.70 5.94 -1.41
N VAL A 85 -14.91 4.63 -1.31
CA VAL A 85 -16.24 4.03 -1.42
C VAL A 85 -16.95 4.21 -0.09
N TYR A 86 -18.08 4.91 -0.09
CA TYR A 86 -18.94 5.09 1.07
C TYR A 86 -20.06 4.07 1.02
N THR A 87 -20.15 3.18 1.99
CA THR A 87 -21.26 2.26 2.14
C THR A 87 -22.23 2.79 3.19
N HIS A 88 -23.49 2.99 2.80
CA HIS A 88 -24.56 3.31 3.73
C HIS A 88 -25.04 2.02 4.40
N THR A 89 -24.88 1.93 5.72
CA THR A 89 -25.42 0.84 6.52
C THR A 89 -26.55 1.35 7.38
N GLU A 90 -27.37 0.45 7.94
CA GLU A 90 -28.42 0.81 8.90
C GLU A 90 -27.89 1.55 10.14
N HIS A 91 -26.58 1.49 10.39
CA HIS A 91 -25.90 2.11 11.54
C HIS A 91 -25.03 3.33 11.18
N GLY A 92 -25.08 3.81 9.94
CA GLY A 92 -24.35 4.99 9.50
C GLY A 92 -23.59 4.77 8.17
N VAL A 93 -22.74 5.72 7.85
CA VAL A 93 -21.87 5.67 6.66
C VAL A 93 -20.54 5.05 7.06
N LEU A 94 -20.19 3.91 6.46
CA LEU A 94 -18.86 3.33 6.55
C LEU A 94 -18.05 3.76 5.32
N VAL A 95 -16.87 4.32 5.57
CA VAL A 95 -15.88 4.50 4.51
C VAL A 95 -15.29 3.11 4.24
N GLN A 96 -15.62 2.54 3.10
CA GLN A 96 -14.95 1.33 2.63
C GLN A 96 -13.59 1.74 2.06
N ASP A 97 -12.57 1.77 2.93
CA ASP A 97 -11.20 1.76 2.47
C ASP A 97 -10.94 0.40 1.81
N VAL A 98 -10.33 0.39 0.65
CA VAL A 98 -9.86 -0.86 0.03
C VAL A 98 -8.55 -1.20 0.74
N PRO A 99 -8.53 -2.19 1.64
CA PRO A 99 -7.38 -2.43 2.54
C PRO A 99 -6.07 -2.63 1.80
N PHE A 100 -6.12 -3.14 0.57
CA PHE A 100 -4.94 -3.33 -0.28
C PHE A 100 -4.21 -2.01 -0.55
N PHE A 101 -4.92 -0.97 -0.97
CA PHE A 101 -4.28 0.30 -1.36
C PHE A 101 -3.80 1.10 -0.17
N SER A 102 -4.53 1.08 0.95
CA SER A 102 -4.09 1.76 2.18
C SER A 102 -2.85 1.09 2.78
N GLN A 103 -2.83 -0.24 2.88
CA GLN A 103 -1.67 -1.00 3.37
C GLN A 103 -0.45 -0.85 2.45
N LEU A 104 -0.65 -0.86 1.13
CA LEU A 104 0.42 -0.61 0.17
C LEU A 104 1.02 0.79 0.35
N SER A 105 0.18 1.82 0.45
CA SER A 105 0.62 3.21 0.65
C SER A 105 1.38 3.38 1.97
N GLU A 106 0.89 2.77 3.05
CA GLU A 106 1.57 2.77 4.35
C GLU A 106 2.93 2.08 4.28
N GLY A 107 3.00 0.91 3.63
CA GLY A 107 4.25 0.18 3.43
C GLY A 107 5.28 0.98 2.62
N ILE A 108 4.85 1.67 1.57
CA ILE A 108 5.69 2.55 0.76
C ILE A 108 6.20 3.75 1.59
N ASP A 109 5.32 4.40 2.36
CA ASP A 109 5.71 5.53 3.22
C ASP A 109 6.75 5.11 4.26
N LEU A 110 6.54 3.97 4.92
CA LEU A 110 7.51 3.41 5.86
C LEU A 110 8.86 3.12 5.20
N GLY A 111 8.86 2.52 4.01
CA GLY A 111 10.06 2.26 3.23
C GLY A 111 10.80 3.54 2.84
N CYS A 112 10.09 4.55 2.37
CA CYS A 112 10.66 5.85 2.03
C CYS A 112 11.30 6.53 3.24
N ARG A 113 10.63 6.56 4.39
CA ARG A 113 11.18 7.10 5.65
C ARG A 113 12.42 6.35 6.11
N HIS A 114 12.41 5.02 6.00
CA HIS A 114 13.57 4.20 6.37
C HIS A 114 14.81 4.51 5.50
N CYS A 115 14.57 4.79 4.22
CA CYS A 115 15.61 5.14 3.26
C CYS A 115 15.88 6.66 3.16
N HIS A 116 15.31 7.46 4.06
CA HIS A 116 15.45 8.92 4.10
C HIS A 116 14.99 9.63 2.83
N TYR A 117 13.93 9.15 2.19
CA TYR A 117 13.25 9.84 1.09
C TYR A 117 11.96 10.50 1.57
N TYR A 118 11.63 11.62 0.97
CA TYR A 118 10.28 12.16 1.02
C TYR A 118 9.40 11.43 0.01
N LEU A 119 8.13 11.23 0.34
CA LEU A 119 7.14 10.63 -0.53
C LEU A 119 6.15 11.68 -1.00
N ASN A 120 5.98 11.79 -2.32
CA ASN A 120 4.89 12.51 -2.96
C ASN A 120 3.92 11.50 -3.56
N ILE A 121 2.62 11.61 -3.26
CA ILE A 121 1.59 10.75 -3.84
C ILE A 121 0.86 11.54 -4.92
N SER A 122 0.83 10.99 -6.13
CA SER A 122 0.19 11.59 -7.29
C SER A 122 -0.76 10.60 -7.94
N TYR A 123 -1.89 11.10 -8.40
CA TYR A 123 -2.84 10.33 -9.19
C TYR A 123 -2.74 10.76 -10.64
N ILE A 124 -2.75 9.80 -11.55
CA ILE A 124 -2.78 10.04 -12.99
C ILE A 124 -3.93 9.23 -13.61
N TYR A 125 -4.48 9.77 -14.67
CA TYR A 125 -5.61 9.18 -15.38
C TYR A 125 -5.21 8.91 -16.84
N GLU A 126 -5.92 8.00 -17.50
CA GLU A 126 -5.67 7.57 -18.88
C GLU A 126 -5.52 8.74 -19.87
N ASN A 127 -6.27 9.83 -19.66
CA ASN A 127 -6.29 10.98 -20.57
C ASN A 127 -5.34 12.13 -20.15
N ASP A 128 -4.53 11.94 -19.11
CA ASP A 128 -3.57 12.95 -18.67
C ASP A 128 -2.38 13.03 -19.62
N ASP A 129 -1.81 14.22 -19.74
CA ASP A 129 -0.53 14.40 -20.44
C ASP A 129 0.61 13.91 -19.53
N ILE A 130 0.87 12.61 -19.60
CA ILE A 130 1.86 11.93 -18.75
C ILE A 130 3.28 12.48 -19.02
N GLU A 131 3.61 12.82 -20.26
CA GLU A 131 4.94 13.35 -20.61
C GLU A 131 5.18 14.72 -19.97
N ALA A 132 4.16 15.59 -19.95
CA ALA A 132 4.23 16.88 -19.28
C ALA A 132 4.40 16.72 -17.77
N LEU A 133 3.63 15.81 -17.13
CA LEU A 133 3.74 15.53 -15.71
C LEU A 133 5.12 14.98 -15.32
N LEU A 134 5.65 14.03 -16.09
CA LEU A 134 6.98 13.46 -15.87
C LEU A 134 8.08 14.52 -15.99
N SER A 135 7.95 15.42 -16.98
CA SER A 135 8.87 16.53 -17.17
C SER A 135 8.84 17.51 -15.99
N GLU A 136 7.65 17.79 -15.46
CA GLU A 136 7.48 18.63 -14.28
C GLU A 136 8.11 18.00 -13.03
N TRP A 137 7.82 16.73 -12.75
CA TRP A 137 8.40 16.04 -11.58
C TRP A 137 9.91 15.98 -11.65
N LYS A 138 10.46 15.78 -12.84
CA LYS A 138 11.90 15.83 -13.05
C LYS A 138 12.47 17.21 -12.74
N ARG A 139 11.80 18.27 -13.20
CA ARG A 139 12.18 19.68 -12.90
C ARG A 139 12.09 19.97 -11.40
N LEU A 140 11.13 19.37 -10.69
CA LEU A 140 10.97 19.46 -9.23
C LEU A 140 11.96 18.58 -8.45
N GLY A 141 12.85 17.87 -9.13
CA GLY A 141 13.92 17.10 -8.50
C GLY A 141 13.52 15.69 -8.05
N ALA A 142 12.49 15.10 -8.67
CA ALA A 142 12.14 13.70 -8.45
C ALA A 142 13.36 12.78 -8.60
N LYS A 143 13.53 11.83 -7.68
CA LYS A 143 14.63 10.86 -7.68
C LYS A 143 14.23 9.51 -8.26
N GLY A 144 12.94 9.21 -8.30
CA GLY A 144 12.40 7.97 -8.85
C GLY A 144 10.89 7.92 -8.72
N ILE A 145 10.30 6.94 -9.35
CA ILE A 145 8.85 6.73 -9.42
C ILE A 145 8.54 5.31 -8.97
N LEU A 146 7.61 5.19 -8.04
CA LEU A 146 6.92 3.95 -7.67
C LEU A 146 5.55 4.01 -8.34
N LEU A 147 5.34 3.24 -9.40
CA LEU A 147 4.16 3.34 -10.25
C LEU A 147 3.20 2.19 -9.97
N LEU A 148 2.06 2.46 -9.37
CA LEU A 148 0.98 1.49 -9.26
C LEU A 148 0.24 1.42 -10.60
N GLY A 149 0.52 0.37 -11.35
CA GLY A 149 0.04 0.19 -12.73
C GLY A 149 -0.93 -0.97 -12.90
N THR A 150 -1.73 -1.29 -11.85
CA THR A 150 -2.68 -2.41 -11.85
C THR A 150 -3.55 -2.47 -13.12
N GLU A 151 -4.05 -1.32 -13.56
CA GLU A 151 -4.93 -1.18 -14.74
C GLU A 151 -4.19 -0.77 -16.01
N MET A 152 -2.84 -0.65 -15.99
CA MET A 152 -2.06 -0.22 -17.15
C MET A 152 -1.95 -1.31 -18.22
N GLU A 153 -2.02 -0.87 -19.46
CA GLU A 153 -1.64 -1.63 -20.64
C GLU A 153 -0.23 -1.23 -21.12
N GLU A 154 0.33 -2.01 -22.04
CA GLU A 154 1.70 -1.77 -22.53
C GLU A 154 1.90 -0.36 -23.14
N HIS A 155 0.86 0.21 -23.72
CA HIS A 155 0.96 1.56 -24.30
C HIS A 155 1.01 2.65 -23.21
N ASP A 156 0.38 2.44 -22.05
CA ASP A 156 0.34 3.40 -20.95
C ASP A 156 1.70 3.55 -20.27
N ILE A 157 2.50 2.48 -20.22
CA ILE A 157 3.80 2.46 -19.57
C ILE A 157 4.92 3.11 -20.38
N LYS A 158 4.74 3.28 -21.71
CA LYS A 158 5.79 3.80 -22.62
C LYS A 158 6.38 5.13 -22.21
N PRO A 159 5.62 6.15 -21.77
CA PRO A 159 6.19 7.41 -21.30
C PRO A 159 7.15 7.24 -20.13
N PHE A 160 6.85 6.32 -19.21
CA PHE A 160 7.67 6.04 -18.03
C PHE A 160 8.99 5.38 -18.38
N THR A 161 9.03 4.50 -19.39
CA THR A 161 10.28 3.84 -19.82
C THR A 161 11.27 4.83 -20.46
N ARG A 162 10.81 6.01 -20.88
CA ARG A 162 11.59 7.03 -21.57
C ARG A 162 11.86 8.27 -20.73
N CYS A 163 11.27 8.37 -19.55
CA CYS A 163 11.34 9.59 -18.74
C CYS A 163 12.75 9.89 -18.17
N GLY A 164 13.64 8.90 -18.16
CA GLY A 164 15.00 9.03 -17.63
C GLY A 164 15.07 9.13 -16.09
N LEU A 165 14.01 8.75 -15.39
CA LEU A 165 14.00 8.51 -13.95
C LEU A 165 13.96 6.99 -13.70
N PRO A 166 14.52 6.50 -12.58
CA PRO A 166 14.27 5.15 -12.13
C PRO A 166 12.77 4.93 -11.89
N VAL A 167 12.21 3.86 -12.45
CA VAL A 167 10.79 3.49 -12.29
C VAL A 167 10.70 2.06 -11.79
N VAL A 168 9.92 1.85 -10.75
CA VAL A 168 9.53 0.52 -10.28
C VAL A 168 8.02 0.38 -10.48
N LEU A 169 7.61 -0.57 -11.32
CA LEU A 169 6.21 -0.89 -11.55
C LEU A 169 5.67 -1.78 -10.43
N ILE A 170 4.51 -1.45 -9.90
CA ILE A 170 3.89 -2.18 -8.79
C ILE A 170 2.58 -2.79 -9.27
N ASP A 171 2.34 -4.03 -8.89
CA ASP A 171 1.12 -4.81 -9.14
C ASP A 171 0.84 -5.08 -10.63
N ASN A 172 1.85 -4.92 -11.48
CA ASN A 172 1.80 -5.28 -12.91
C ASN A 172 3.21 -5.54 -13.43
N TYR A 173 3.32 -6.14 -14.61
CA TYR A 173 4.57 -6.31 -15.36
C TYR A 173 4.27 -6.47 -16.85
N PHE A 174 5.28 -6.24 -17.68
CA PHE A 174 5.20 -6.41 -19.13
C PHE A 174 6.42 -7.21 -19.59
N GLU A 175 6.20 -8.42 -20.09
CA GLU A 175 7.27 -9.35 -20.47
C GLU A 175 8.26 -8.79 -21.51
N ALA A 176 7.76 -7.95 -22.42
CA ALA A 176 8.57 -7.33 -23.47
C ALA A 176 9.39 -6.13 -22.99
N LEU A 177 9.19 -5.67 -21.75
CA LEU A 177 9.83 -4.45 -21.23
C LEU A 177 10.81 -4.77 -20.10
N ASN A 178 12.00 -4.15 -20.18
CA ASN A 178 12.99 -4.27 -19.11
C ASN A 178 12.72 -3.21 -18.04
N LEU A 179 11.80 -3.50 -17.14
CA LEU A 179 11.42 -2.67 -15.99
C LEU A 179 11.53 -3.46 -14.70
N ASP A 180 12.02 -2.81 -13.67
CA ASP A 180 11.91 -3.36 -12.32
C ASP A 180 10.43 -3.40 -11.91
N CYS A 181 9.97 -4.54 -11.39
CA CYS A 181 8.60 -4.69 -10.95
C CYS A 181 8.49 -5.42 -9.61
N VAL A 182 7.43 -5.10 -8.89
CA VAL A 182 7.03 -5.77 -7.65
C VAL A 182 5.60 -6.24 -7.79
N THR A 183 5.40 -7.55 -7.82
CA THR A 183 4.09 -8.19 -7.98
C THR A 183 3.87 -9.23 -6.90
N ILE A 184 2.59 -9.58 -6.65
CA ILE A 184 2.24 -10.78 -5.89
C ILE A 184 2.23 -11.99 -6.81
N ASN A 185 2.53 -13.17 -6.26
CA ASN A 185 2.47 -14.42 -7.03
C ASN A 185 1.02 -14.91 -7.13
N ASN A 186 0.24 -14.27 -8.00
CA ASN A 186 -1.18 -14.55 -8.21
C ASN A 186 -1.43 -15.99 -8.64
N LEU A 187 -0.60 -16.50 -9.55
CA LEU A 187 -0.72 -17.87 -10.06
C LEU A 187 -0.56 -18.90 -8.92
N GLN A 188 0.47 -18.75 -8.09
CA GLN A 188 0.70 -19.68 -6.98
C GLN A 188 -0.37 -19.54 -5.90
N GLY A 189 -0.76 -18.31 -5.55
CA GLY A 189 -1.81 -18.05 -4.58
C GLY A 189 -3.13 -18.71 -4.96
N ALA A 190 -3.58 -18.48 -6.19
CA ALA A 190 -4.80 -19.08 -6.73
C ALA A 190 -4.72 -20.62 -6.82
N TYR A 191 -3.57 -21.15 -7.24
CA TYR A 191 -3.34 -22.58 -7.24
C TYR A 191 -3.50 -23.18 -5.84
N LEU A 192 -2.85 -22.61 -4.83
CA LEU A 192 -2.89 -23.13 -3.46
C LEU A 192 -4.29 -23.05 -2.86
N ALA A 193 -4.99 -21.94 -3.06
CA ALA A 193 -6.35 -21.74 -2.55
C ALA A 193 -7.33 -22.74 -3.20
N THR A 194 -7.24 -22.91 -4.53
CA THR A 194 -8.09 -23.84 -5.26
C THR A 194 -7.81 -25.30 -4.88
N ASP A 195 -6.53 -25.69 -4.78
CA ASP A 195 -6.12 -27.03 -4.34
C ASP A 195 -6.60 -27.32 -2.91
N TYR A 196 -6.54 -26.33 -2.03
CA TYR A 196 -7.09 -26.44 -0.67
C TYR A 196 -8.61 -26.68 -0.69
N LEU A 197 -9.38 -25.91 -1.48
CA LEU A 197 -10.81 -26.09 -1.63
C LEU A 197 -11.16 -27.50 -2.10
N ILE A 198 -10.46 -28.01 -3.12
CA ILE A 198 -10.68 -29.36 -3.65
C ILE A 198 -10.45 -30.43 -2.55
N LYS A 199 -9.35 -30.30 -1.80
CA LYS A 199 -9.01 -31.24 -0.73
C LYS A 199 -10.00 -31.21 0.43
N GLN A 200 -10.53 -30.03 0.78
CA GLN A 200 -11.50 -29.89 1.87
C GLN A 200 -12.92 -30.34 1.48
N THR A 201 -13.33 -30.10 0.25
CA THR A 201 -14.71 -30.34 -0.17
C THR A 201 -14.88 -31.63 -0.94
N HIS A 202 -13.79 -32.24 -1.42
CA HIS A 202 -13.77 -33.37 -2.35
C HIS A 202 -14.63 -33.13 -3.60
N ALA A 203 -14.74 -31.86 -4.02
CA ALA A 203 -15.52 -31.44 -5.18
C ALA A 203 -14.75 -30.41 -6.01
N GLN A 204 -15.11 -30.30 -7.29
CA GLN A 204 -14.57 -29.26 -8.15
C GLN A 204 -15.19 -27.92 -7.76
N PRO A 205 -14.37 -26.91 -7.36
CA PRO A 205 -14.87 -25.58 -7.08
C PRO A 205 -15.26 -24.85 -8.37
N GLY A 206 -16.20 -23.91 -8.27
CA GLY A 206 -16.41 -22.90 -9.27
C GLY A 206 -15.42 -21.72 -9.12
N TYR A 207 -15.45 -20.82 -10.07
CA TYR A 207 -14.65 -19.62 -10.07
C TYR A 207 -15.52 -18.38 -10.25
N LEU A 208 -15.42 -17.44 -9.32
CA LEU A 208 -15.98 -16.10 -9.44
C LEU A 208 -14.90 -15.21 -10.05
N HIS A 209 -14.90 -15.14 -11.37
CA HIS A 209 -13.90 -14.40 -12.14
C HIS A 209 -14.33 -12.94 -12.30
N SER A 210 -13.39 -12.02 -12.35
CA SER A 210 -13.71 -10.63 -12.68
C SER A 210 -14.17 -10.51 -14.14
N ALA A 211 -15.19 -9.72 -14.39
CA ALA A 211 -15.58 -9.30 -15.72
C ALA A 211 -14.61 -8.27 -16.35
N TYR A 212 -13.70 -7.72 -15.55
CA TYR A 212 -12.67 -6.80 -15.95
C TYR A 212 -11.32 -7.49 -16.00
N SER A 213 -10.59 -7.36 -17.11
CA SER A 213 -9.30 -8.04 -17.30
C SER A 213 -8.15 -7.14 -16.85
N ILE A 214 -7.32 -7.70 -15.97
CA ILE A 214 -5.99 -7.20 -15.60
C ILE A 214 -5.04 -8.39 -15.45
N THR A 215 -3.74 -8.16 -15.55
CA THR A 215 -2.70 -9.21 -15.44
C THR A 215 -2.91 -10.09 -14.20
N GLY A 216 -3.15 -9.51 -13.04
CA GLY A 216 -3.33 -10.27 -11.81
C GLY A 216 -4.56 -11.19 -11.81
N PHE A 217 -5.66 -10.81 -12.47
CA PHE A 217 -6.85 -11.65 -12.57
C PHE A 217 -6.64 -12.81 -13.54
N GLU A 218 -5.95 -12.60 -14.65
CA GLU A 218 -5.60 -13.65 -15.60
C GLU A 218 -4.65 -14.68 -14.98
N GLU A 219 -3.64 -14.21 -14.24
CA GLU A 219 -2.74 -15.13 -13.51
C GLU A 219 -3.48 -15.97 -12.46
N ARG A 220 -4.49 -15.39 -11.79
CA ARG A 220 -5.33 -16.15 -10.84
C ARG A 220 -6.16 -17.20 -11.56
N ALA A 221 -6.70 -16.89 -12.75
CA ALA A 221 -7.40 -17.85 -13.58
C ALA A 221 -6.48 -19.02 -13.97
N ASP A 222 -5.25 -18.72 -14.38
CA ASP A 222 -4.25 -19.74 -14.70
C ASP A 222 -3.93 -20.65 -13.49
N GLY A 223 -3.79 -20.05 -12.32
CA GLY A 223 -3.59 -20.76 -11.04
C GLY A 223 -4.75 -21.71 -10.71
N PHE A 224 -5.98 -21.20 -10.85
CA PHE A 224 -7.21 -21.99 -10.67
C PHE A 224 -7.24 -23.20 -11.61
N TYR A 225 -7.12 -22.98 -12.92
CA TYR A 225 -7.15 -24.07 -13.91
C TYR A 225 -5.98 -25.04 -13.75
N LYS A 226 -4.82 -24.58 -13.31
CA LYS A 226 -3.68 -25.44 -12.98
C LYS A 226 -4.01 -26.39 -11.83
N ALA A 227 -4.69 -25.93 -10.78
CA ALA A 227 -5.11 -26.75 -9.66
C ALA A 227 -6.16 -27.79 -10.09
N ILE A 228 -7.16 -27.40 -10.90
CA ILE A 228 -8.16 -28.31 -11.47
C ILE A 228 -7.49 -29.46 -12.22
N ARG A 229 -6.57 -29.14 -13.16
CA ARG A 229 -5.84 -30.16 -13.93
C ARG A 229 -4.99 -31.08 -13.05
N LYS A 230 -4.29 -30.50 -12.06
CA LYS A 230 -3.40 -31.29 -11.16
C LYS A 230 -4.16 -32.26 -10.27
N ASN A 231 -5.42 -31.96 -9.95
CA ASN A 231 -6.30 -32.87 -9.22
C ASN A 231 -7.10 -33.84 -10.11
N GLY A 232 -6.73 -33.96 -11.39
CA GLY A 232 -7.37 -34.89 -12.32
C GLY A 232 -8.79 -34.50 -12.75
N MET A 233 -9.17 -33.24 -12.52
CA MET A 233 -10.50 -32.71 -12.87
C MET A 233 -10.49 -32.05 -14.25
N SER A 234 -11.65 -32.02 -14.93
CA SER A 234 -11.77 -31.39 -16.25
C SER A 234 -12.03 -29.91 -16.14
N THR A 235 -11.18 -29.12 -16.79
CA THR A 235 -11.38 -27.67 -16.89
C THR A 235 -12.65 -27.28 -17.65
N SER A 236 -13.11 -28.13 -18.61
CA SER A 236 -14.36 -27.89 -19.36
C SER A 236 -15.63 -28.03 -18.50
N ARG A 237 -15.51 -28.59 -17.32
CA ARG A 237 -16.62 -28.71 -16.35
C ARG A 237 -16.56 -27.64 -15.25
N SER A 238 -15.64 -26.69 -15.36
CA SER A 238 -15.55 -25.60 -14.38
C SER A 238 -16.72 -24.65 -14.57
N VAL A 239 -17.47 -24.41 -13.49
CA VAL A 239 -18.49 -23.37 -13.42
C VAL A 239 -17.79 -22.06 -13.15
N VAL A 240 -17.93 -21.11 -14.07
CA VAL A 240 -17.29 -19.77 -13.97
C VAL A 240 -18.36 -18.71 -14.13
N HIS A 241 -18.44 -17.81 -13.16
CA HIS A 241 -19.30 -16.65 -13.23
C HIS A 241 -18.43 -15.40 -13.31
N HIS A 242 -18.71 -14.54 -14.28
CA HIS A 242 -18.02 -13.27 -14.46
C HIS A 242 -18.76 -12.18 -13.69
N LEU A 243 -18.09 -11.58 -12.72
CA LEU A 243 -18.66 -10.58 -11.81
C LEU A 243 -17.93 -9.25 -11.95
N SER A 244 -18.65 -8.17 -11.73
CA SER A 244 -18.07 -6.83 -11.63
C SER A 244 -17.03 -6.78 -10.49
N PRO A 245 -15.93 -6.00 -10.63
CA PRO A 245 -14.90 -5.93 -9.61
C PRO A 245 -15.31 -5.12 -8.36
N SER A 246 -16.45 -4.43 -8.39
CA SER A 246 -16.96 -3.70 -7.22
C SER A 246 -17.88 -4.58 -6.38
N VAL A 247 -17.96 -4.30 -5.07
CA VAL A 247 -18.82 -5.04 -4.13
C VAL A 247 -20.29 -5.02 -4.55
N ASP A 248 -20.81 -3.83 -4.85
CA ASP A 248 -22.23 -3.68 -5.24
C ASP A 248 -22.50 -4.35 -6.60
N GLY A 249 -21.58 -4.20 -7.56
CA GLY A 249 -21.67 -4.85 -8.85
C GLY A 249 -21.64 -6.37 -8.72
N ALA A 250 -20.68 -6.93 -8.01
CA ALA A 250 -20.58 -8.37 -7.78
C ALA A 250 -21.81 -8.94 -7.07
N TYR A 251 -22.38 -8.19 -6.11
CA TYR A 251 -23.63 -8.56 -5.46
C TYR A 251 -24.81 -8.64 -6.43
N CYS A 252 -24.95 -7.61 -7.29
CA CYS A 252 -26.01 -7.56 -8.29
C CYS A 252 -25.86 -8.68 -9.33
N ASP A 253 -24.62 -8.91 -9.82
CA ASP A 253 -24.33 -9.93 -10.80
C ASP A 253 -24.58 -11.34 -10.23
N MET A 254 -24.11 -11.63 -9.01
CA MET A 254 -24.34 -12.92 -8.37
C MET A 254 -25.84 -13.15 -8.07
N LYS A 255 -26.57 -12.10 -7.70
CA LYS A 255 -28.03 -12.17 -7.54
C LYS A 255 -28.74 -12.49 -8.86
N ALA A 256 -28.23 -11.98 -9.99
CA ALA A 256 -28.75 -12.31 -11.31
C ALA A 256 -28.47 -13.78 -11.67
N VAL A 257 -27.25 -14.27 -11.44
CA VAL A 257 -26.86 -15.69 -11.61
C VAL A 257 -27.79 -16.63 -10.84
N ILE A 258 -28.09 -16.32 -9.57
CA ILE A 258 -29.00 -17.13 -8.75
C ILE A 258 -30.42 -17.11 -9.30
N LYS A 259 -30.90 -15.96 -9.79
CA LYS A 259 -32.26 -15.82 -10.33
C LYS A 259 -32.43 -16.44 -11.71
N SER A 260 -31.40 -16.46 -12.55
CA SER A 260 -31.46 -17.09 -13.89
C SER A 260 -31.54 -18.61 -13.82
N GLY A 261 -31.17 -19.20 -12.67
CA GLY A 261 -31.09 -20.65 -12.53
C GLY A 261 -29.82 -21.23 -13.11
N ASP A 262 -28.78 -20.43 -13.30
CA ASP A 262 -27.47 -20.89 -13.74
C ASP A 262 -26.90 -21.92 -12.77
N GLU A 263 -26.03 -22.79 -13.29
CA GLU A 263 -25.41 -23.83 -12.47
C GLU A 263 -24.62 -23.24 -11.31
N LEU A 264 -24.92 -23.72 -10.11
CA LEU A 264 -24.19 -23.38 -8.89
C LEU A 264 -23.43 -24.59 -8.36
N VAL A 265 -22.27 -24.36 -7.78
CA VAL A 265 -21.46 -25.41 -7.17
C VAL A 265 -21.31 -25.20 -5.66
N ARG A 266 -20.82 -26.23 -4.98
CA ARG A 266 -20.75 -26.28 -3.52
C ARG A 266 -19.79 -25.22 -2.92
N CYS A 267 -18.74 -24.86 -3.64
CA CYS A 267 -17.75 -23.89 -3.19
C CYS A 267 -17.15 -23.14 -4.38
N TYR A 268 -16.65 -21.97 -4.15
CA TYR A 268 -16.05 -21.10 -5.16
C TYR A 268 -14.67 -20.60 -4.70
N PHE A 269 -13.77 -20.48 -5.67
CA PHE A 269 -12.62 -19.58 -5.59
C PHE A 269 -13.05 -18.21 -6.14
N ALA A 270 -12.63 -17.10 -5.46
CA ALA A 270 -12.95 -15.72 -5.83
C ALA A 270 -11.71 -14.84 -5.84
#